data_90d7344855314f02650fa366cc0dfc33
#
_entry.id   90d7344855314f02650fa366cc0dfc33
#
_cell.length_a   1.000
_cell.length_b   1.000
_cell.length_c   1.000
_cell.angle_alpha   90.00
_cell.angle_beta   90.00
_cell.angle_gamma   90.00
#
_symmetry.space_group_name_H-M   'P 1'
#
loop_
_entity.id
_entity.type
_entity.pdbx_description
1 polymer ?
#
loop_
_entity_poly.entity_id
_entity_poly.type
_entity_poly.pdbx_seq_one_letter_code
_entity_poly.pdbx_strand_id
1 'polypeptide(L)'
;MHYELSFKMIEKDYKAFLQDGFYVSPKTDTSLHKHNYAEVHILGEGKAEFIIENKSVTVKGPAILTIPSPMMHCCVYQDEHLLHTAFQTDCPADHVRTYPVGDGLVKAFFEEIQLCQFSGNYSAVALYIPLFCNHYNKEYKTATEIKDYNFLISEFFILNYDKDVYLADLAKQLHISERHAERLVLQYTGHSFRDELVAVRIRIANQLKQRGNISREEIAKYVGYRSYSGFWKAVKRHGEKETGNTTEGKNNKK
;
A
#
# COMPACT_ATOMS: atom_id res chain seq x y z
N MET A 1 -9.17 11.57 -15.21
CA MET A 1 -7.69 11.62 -15.26
C MET A 1 -7.19 10.24 -14.85
N HIS A 2 -6.28 9.62 -15.57
CA HIS A 2 -5.72 8.33 -15.17
C HIS A 2 -4.38 8.58 -14.48
N TYR A 3 -4.17 7.98 -13.31
CA TYR A 3 -2.89 8.02 -12.62
C TYR A 3 -2.12 6.74 -12.96
N GLU A 4 -0.96 6.89 -13.60
CA GLU A 4 0.00 5.81 -13.78
C GLU A 4 1.00 5.84 -12.63
N LEU A 5 1.18 4.68 -12.00
CA LEU A 5 2.11 4.47 -10.90
C LEU A 5 3.09 3.39 -11.30
N SER A 6 4.38 3.64 -11.05
CA SER A 6 5.41 2.60 -11.18
C SER A 6 5.78 2.09 -9.80
N PHE A 7 5.89 0.77 -9.66
CA PHE A 7 6.29 0.12 -8.42
C PHE A 7 7.16 -1.10 -8.70
N LYS A 8 7.98 -1.49 -7.73
CA LYS A 8 8.88 -2.62 -7.84
C LYS A 8 8.46 -3.74 -6.89
N MET A 9 8.41 -4.96 -7.42
CA MET A 9 8.27 -6.17 -6.61
C MET A 9 9.39 -7.14 -6.98
N ILE A 10 10.11 -7.63 -5.97
CA ILE A 10 11.32 -8.42 -6.15
C ILE A 10 12.32 -7.62 -7.01
N GLU A 11 12.70 -8.07 -8.18
CA GLU A 11 13.62 -7.38 -9.08
C GLU A 11 12.97 -6.80 -10.34
N LYS A 12 11.61 -6.83 -10.41
CA LYS A 12 10.86 -6.45 -11.59
C LYS A 12 10.02 -5.21 -11.33
N ASP A 13 10.04 -4.28 -12.27
CA ASP A 13 9.22 -3.08 -12.25
C ASP A 13 7.86 -3.36 -12.89
N TYR A 14 6.82 -2.83 -12.26
CA TYR A 14 5.43 -2.94 -12.70
C TYR A 14 4.76 -1.58 -12.70
N LYS A 15 3.66 -1.50 -13.42
CA LYS A 15 2.79 -0.33 -13.48
C LYS A 15 1.40 -0.67 -12.97
N ALA A 16 0.79 0.31 -12.33
CA ALA A 16 -0.63 0.27 -12.01
C ALA A 16 -1.31 1.53 -12.55
N PHE A 17 -2.54 1.35 -12.98
CA PHE A 17 -3.38 2.40 -13.56
C PHE A 17 -4.59 2.56 -12.65
N LEU A 18 -4.68 3.73 -12.04
CA LEU A 18 -5.78 4.12 -11.19
C LEU A 18 -6.74 4.97 -12.02
N GLN A 19 -8.01 4.59 -12.07
CA GLN A 19 -9.03 5.41 -12.72
C GLN A 19 -9.42 6.59 -11.83
N ASP A 20 -9.87 7.69 -12.43
CA ASP A 20 -10.42 8.85 -11.73
C ASP A 20 -11.55 8.44 -10.80
N GLY A 21 -11.35 8.74 -9.56
CA GLY A 21 -12.28 8.39 -8.51
C GLY A 21 -12.18 6.91 -8.16
N PHE A 22 -11.42 6.59 -7.15
CA PHE A 22 -11.68 5.39 -6.38
C PHE A 22 -13.08 5.56 -5.80
N TYR A 23 -14.08 5.10 -6.55
CA TYR A 23 -15.44 5.14 -6.05
C TYR A 23 -15.58 4.07 -4.99
N VAL A 24 -15.71 4.49 -3.75
CA VAL A 24 -16.50 3.77 -2.78
C VAL A 24 -17.93 3.96 -3.26
N SER A 25 -18.36 3.15 -4.20
CA SER A 25 -19.61 3.41 -4.88
C SER A 25 -20.75 2.61 -4.29
N PRO A 26 -21.86 3.27 -4.11
CA PRO A 26 -23.12 2.61 -4.26
C PRO A 26 -23.54 2.63 -5.73
N LYS A 27 -23.74 1.45 -6.32
CA LYS A 27 -24.75 1.25 -7.37
C LYS A 27 -24.47 1.74 -8.80
N THR A 28 -23.34 1.41 -9.42
CA THR A 28 -23.34 1.37 -10.88
C THR A 28 -22.77 0.07 -11.38
N ASP A 29 -23.62 -0.82 -11.85
CA ASP A 29 -23.22 -1.98 -12.61
C ASP A 29 -22.27 -1.53 -13.72
N THR A 30 -21.12 -2.16 -13.82
CA THR A 30 -20.21 -1.89 -14.93
C THR A 30 -20.72 -2.58 -16.19
N SER A 31 -20.61 -1.93 -17.33
CA SER A 31 -20.89 -2.58 -18.61
C SER A 31 -19.86 -3.68 -18.87
N LEU A 32 -20.26 -4.73 -19.59
CA LEU A 32 -19.38 -5.82 -19.98
C LEU A 32 -18.22 -5.27 -20.85
N HIS A 33 -16.98 -5.46 -20.41
CA HIS A 33 -15.78 -4.94 -21.07
C HIS A 33 -14.58 -5.87 -20.91
N LYS A 34 -13.48 -5.55 -21.58
CA LYS A 34 -12.18 -6.18 -21.42
C LYS A 34 -11.06 -5.16 -21.67
N HIS A 35 -9.89 -5.43 -21.15
CA HIS A 35 -8.68 -4.63 -21.35
C HIS A 35 -7.41 -5.50 -21.35
N ASN A 36 -6.27 -4.89 -21.68
CA ASN A 36 -4.99 -5.58 -21.84
C ASN A 36 -4.17 -5.69 -20.54
N TYR A 37 -4.73 -5.32 -19.42
CA TYR A 37 -4.11 -5.37 -18.09
C TYR A 37 -4.89 -6.32 -17.19
N ALA A 38 -4.23 -6.90 -16.21
CA ALA A 38 -4.94 -7.56 -15.13
C ALA A 38 -5.71 -6.52 -14.32
N GLU A 39 -6.90 -6.87 -13.83
CA GLU A 39 -7.65 -6.01 -12.93
C GLU A 39 -7.71 -6.63 -11.54
N VAL A 40 -7.50 -5.78 -10.54
CA VAL A 40 -7.54 -6.16 -9.13
C VAL A 40 -8.65 -5.39 -8.46
N HIS A 41 -9.71 -6.10 -8.10
CA HIS A 41 -10.80 -5.57 -7.31
C HIS A 41 -10.52 -5.77 -5.83
N ILE A 42 -10.75 -4.75 -5.02
CA ILE A 42 -10.56 -4.76 -3.58
C ILE A 42 -11.92 -4.52 -2.93
N LEU A 43 -12.35 -5.47 -2.12
CA LEU A 43 -13.60 -5.40 -1.38
C LEU A 43 -13.27 -5.28 0.11
N GLY A 44 -13.71 -4.20 0.75
CA GLY A 44 -13.58 -4.00 2.19
C GLY A 44 -14.73 -4.64 2.95
N GLU A 45 -15.92 -4.20 2.68
CA GLU A 45 -17.16 -4.69 3.29
C GLU A 45 -18.18 -5.01 2.21
N GLY A 46 -19.18 -5.81 2.58
CA GLY A 46 -20.29 -6.16 1.69
C GLY A 46 -19.97 -7.32 0.74
N LYS A 47 -20.77 -7.41 -0.30
CA LYS A 47 -20.79 -8.52 -1.26
C LYS A 47 -21.02 -7.98 -2.66
N ALA A 48 -20.22 -8.44 -3.62
CA ALA A 48 -20.38 -8.14 -5.05
C ALA A 48 -20.44 -9.42 -5.87
N GLU A 49 -21.16 -9.37 -6.97
CA GLU A 49 -21.18 -10.39 -8.01
C GLU A 49 -20.43 -9.87 -9.23
N PHE A 50 -19.56 -10.70 -9.77
CA PHE A 50 -18.83 -10.46 -11.00
C PHE A 50 -19.24 -11.49 -12.04
N ILE A 51 -19.53 -11.05 -13.26
CA ILE A 51 -19.73 -11.93 -14.40
C ILE A 51 -18.44 -11.92 -15.21
N ILE A 52 -17.75 -13.06 -15.29
CA ILE A 52 -16.45 -13.20 -15.94
C ILE A 52 -16.52 -14.37 -16.92
N GLU A 53 -16.31 -14.12 -18.23
CA GLU A 53 -16.46 -15.14 -19.28
C GLU A 53 -17.75 -15.95 -19.12
N ASN A 54 -18.88 -15.27 -18.92
CA ASN A 54 -20.22 -15.85 -18.71
C ASN A 54 -20.37 -16.72 -17.43
N LYS A 55 -19.46 -16.63 -16.47
CA LYS A 55 -19.56 -17.29 -15.17
C LYS A 55 -19.75 -16.25 -14.08
N SER A 56 -20.69 -16.51 -13.17
CA SER A 56 -20.87 -15.67 -11.99
C SER A 56 -19.88 -16.06 -10.90
N VAL A 57 -19.21 -15.05 -10.33
CA VAL A 57 -18.31 -15.18 -9.19
C VAL A 57 -18.77 -14.20 -8.12
N THR A 58 -19.20 -14.72 -6.97
CA THR A 58 -19.56 -13.89 -5.83
C THR A 58 -18.37 -13.71 -4.90
N VAL A 59 -18.07 -12.47 -4.55
CA VAL A 59 -16.99 -12.09 -3.64
C VAL A 59 -17.55 -11.38 -2.42
N LYS A 60 -17.11 -11.79 -1.25
CA LYS A 60 -17.42 -11.15 0.05
C LYS A 60 -16.15 -10.56 0.63
N GLY A 61 -16.20 -9.28 1.01
CA GLY A 61 -15.10 -8.60 1.70
C GLY A 61 -14.87 -9.10 3.14
N PRO A 62 -13.67 -8.90 3.72
CA PRO A 62 -12.51 -8.30 3.07
C PRO A 62 -11.77 -9.30 2.15
N ALA A 63 -11.62 -8.95 0.90
CA ALA A 63 -10.98 -9.80 -0.10
C ALA A 63 -10.46 -9.01 -1.30
N ILE A 64 -9.54 -9.59 -2.05
CA ILE A 64 -9.23 -9.15 -3.41
C ILE A 64 -9.70 -10.19 -4.42
N LEU A 65 -10.20 -9.72 -5.55
CA LEU A 65 -10.48 -10.55 -6.73
C LEU A 65 -9.54 -10.11 -7.84
N THR A 66 -8.85 -11.07 -8.46
CA THR A 66 -8.04 -10.82 -9.65
C THR A 66 -8.75 -11.33 -10.90
N ILE A 67 -8.72 -10.50 -11.95
CA ILE A 67 -9.22 -10.86 -13.28
C ILE A 67 -8.05 -10.73 -14.26
N PRO A 68 -7.57 -11.86 -14.82
CA PRO A 68 -6.51 -11.84 -15.83
C PRO A 68 -6.92 -11.10 -17.10
N SER A 69 -5.95 -10.50 -17.77
CA SER A 69 -6.12 -10.00 -19.13
C SER A 69 -6.04 -11.17 -20.15
N PRO A 70 -6.84 -11.15 -21.23
CA PRO A 70 -7.88 -10.20 -21.64
C PRO A 70 -9.32 -10.74 -21.45
N MET A 71 -9.70 -11.06 -20.23
CA MET A 71 -11.03 -11.65 -19.95
C MET A 71 -12.16 -10.63 -19.99
N MET A 72 -13.29 -11.02 -20.60
CA MET A 72 -14.55 -10.24 -20.59
C MET A 72 -15.17 -10.30 -19.21
N HIS A 73 -15.48 -9.15 -18.63
CA HIS A 73 -16.06 -9.08 -17.29
C HIS A 73 -16.92 -7.84 -17.05
N CYS A 74 -17.76 -7.93 -16.03
CA CYS A 74 -18.48 -6.81 -15.43
C CYS A 74 -18.72 -7.08 -13.95
N CYS A 75 -18.99 -6.02 -13.18
CA CYS A 75 -19.38 -6.11 -11.78
C CYS A 75 -20.86 -5.74 -11.65
N VAL A 76 -21.61 -6.58 -10.92
CA VAL A 76 -23.01 -6.34 -10.55
C VAL A 76 -23.05 -6.11 -9.04
N TYR A 77 -23.40 -4.90 -8.64
CA TYR A 77 -23.43 -4.51 -7.23
C TYR A 77 -24.71 -5.00 -6.58
N GLN A 78 -24.58 -5.82 -5.53
CA GLN A 78 -25.72 -6.41 -4.81
C GLN A 78 -25.95 -5.81 -3.42
N ASP A 79 -24.98 -5.09 -2.86
CA ASP A 79 -25.03 -4.63 -1.47
C ASP A 79 -24.94 -3.11 -1.38
N GLU A 80 -25.82 -2.49 -0.58
CA GLU A 80 -25.82 -1.04 -0.36
C GLU A 80 -24.63 -0.55 0.47
N HIS A 81 -24.01 -1.44 1.24
CA HIS A 81 -22.86 -1.16 2.09
C HIS A 81 -21.53 -1.66 1.50
N LEU A 82 -21.52 -1.94 0.20
CA LEU A 82 -20.30 -2.41 -0.46
C LEU A 82 -19.21 -1.34 -0.46
N LEU A 83 -18.08 -1.65 0.19
CA LEU A 83 -16.82 -0.92 0.01
C LEU A 83 -16.01 -1.63 -1.05
N HIS A 84 -15.94 -1.03 -2.24
CA HIS A 84 -15.29 -1.61 -3.40
C HIS A 84 -14.51 -0.58 -4.20
N THR A 85 -13.36 -0.98 -4.69
CA THR A 85 -12.56 -0.25 -5.68
C THR A 85 -11.76 -1.22 -6.53
N ALA A 86 -11.20 -0.73 -7.64
CA ALA A 86 -10.35 -1.53 -8.52
C ALA A 86 -9.20 -0.72 -9.09
N PHE A 87 -8.13 -1.42 -9.48
CA PHE A 87 -7.06 -0.87 -10.29
C PHE A 87 -6.62 -1.88 -11.36
N GLN A 88 -6.08 -1.37 -12.46
CA GLN A 88 -5.46 -2.18 -13.51
C GLN A 88 -3.95 -2.22 -13.33
N THR A 89 -3.29 -3.31 -13.70
CA THR A 89 -1.84 -3.46 -13.58
C THR A 89 -1.27 -4.43 -14.61
N ASP A 90 -0.03 -4.21 -15.03
CA ASP A 90 0.76 -5.16 -15.81
C ASP A 90 1.42 -6.25 -14.94
N CYS A 91 1.25 -6.17 -13.62
CA CYS A 91 1.61 -7.27 -12.72
C CYS A 91 0.69 -8.48 -13.01
N PRO A 92 1.23 -9.62 -13.47
CA PRO A 92 0.41 -10.69 -14.01
C PRO A 92 -0.48 -11.33 -12.95
N ALA A 93 -1.72 -11.62 -13.34
CA ALA A 93 -2.62 -12.53 -12.63
C ALA A 93 -2.87 -13.72 -13.55
N ASP A 94 -2.65 -14.94 -13.07
CA ASP A 94 -2.79 -16.14 -13.90
C ASP A 94 -4.23 -16.66 -13.96
N HIS A 95 -5.02 -16.38 -12.94
CA HIS A 95 -6.38 -16.93 -12.82
C HIS A 95 -7.34 -15.90 -12.23
N VAL A 96 -8.63 -16.07 -12.59
CA VAL A 96 -9.71 -15.49 -11.79
C VAL A 96 -9.70 -16.17 -10.43
N ARG A 97 -9.38 -15.42 -9.40
CA ARG A 97 -9.31 -15.96 -8.05
C ARG A 97 -9.55 -14.90 -6.99
N THR A 98 -10.27 -15.33 -5.96
CA THR A 98 -10.45 -14.53 -4.74
C THR A 98 -9.40 -14.91 -3.70
N TYR A 99 -8.81 -13.89 -3.09
CA TYR A 99 -7.85 -14.03 -2.02
C TYR A 99 -8.37 -13.32 -0.78
N PRO A 100 -8.47 -14.01 0.37
CA PRO A 100 -8.77 -13.33 1.62
C PRO A 100 -7.60 -12.39 1.97
N VAL A 101 -7.94 -11.21 2.46
CA VAL A 101 -6.97 -10.20 2.87
C VAL A 101 -7.24 -9.87 4.34
N GLY A 102 -6.19 -9.59 5.10
CA GLY A 102 -6.37 -9.20 6.50
C GLY A 102 -7.13 -7.86 6.62
N ASP A 103 -8.09 -7.81 7.53
CA ASP A 103 -8.94 -6.64 7.77
C ASP A 103 -8.15 -5.33 7.92
N GLY A 104 -7.00 -5.37 8.59
CA GLY A 104 -6.18 -4.18 8.84
C GLY A 104 -5.67 -3.52 7.56
N LEU A 105 -5.19 -4.29 6.58
CA LEU A 105 -4.69 -3.76 5.31
C LEU A 105 -5.83 -3.13 4.48
N VAL A 106 -6.94 -3.84 4.36
CA VAL A 106 -8.10 -3.38 3.58
C VAL A 106 -8.72 -2.14 4.22
N LYS A 107 -8.88 -2.15 5.55
CA LYS A 107 -9.40 -1.01 6.30
C LYS A 107 -8.53 0.23 6.12
N ALA A 108 -7.22 0.11 6.35
CA ALA A 108 -6.29 1.23 6.18
C ALA A 108 -6.29 1.77 4.74
N PHE A 109 -6.41 0.89 3.75
CA PHE A 109 -6.51 1.28 2.35
C PHE A 109 -7.77 2.08 2.04
N PHE A 110 -8.95 1.66 2.54
CA PHE A 110 -10.19 2.40 2.33
C PHE A 110 -10.24 3.72 3.12
N GLU A 111 -9.68 3.78 4.33
CA GLU A 111 -9.50 5.03 5.07
C GLU A 111 -8.63 6.01 4.26
N GLU A 112 -7.55 5.52 3.65
CA GLU A 112 -6.69 6.33 2.80
C GLU A 112 -7.41 6.83 1.54
N ILE A 113 -8.21 5.99 0.89
CA ILE A 113 -9.03 6.41 -0.26
C ILE A 113 -10.00 7.53 0.12
N GLN A 114 -10.69 7.40 1.26
CA GLN A 114 -11.61 8.44 1.74
C GLN A 114 -10.89 9.77 1.95
N LEU A 115 -9.71 9.75 2.56
CA LEU A 115 -8.88 10.94 2.72
C LEU A 115 -8.45 11.54 1.37
N CYS A 116 -8.10 10.69 0.40
CA CYS A 116 -7.72 11.12 -0.94
C CYS A 116 -8.86 11.76 -1.73
N GLN A 117 -10.10 11.33 -1.53
CA GLN A 117 -11.28 11.93 -2.19
C GLN A 117 -11.43 13.42 -1.90
N PHE A 118 -11.06 13.87 -0.69
CA PHE A 118 -11.11 15.29 -0.34
C PHE A 118 -9.98 16.12 -0.93
N SER A 119 -8.84 15.52 -1.22
CA SER A 119 -7.62 16.22 -1.65
C SER A 119 -7.31 16.10 -3.14
N GLY A 120 -7.91 15.13 -3.83
CA GLY A 120 -7.55 14.78 -5.20
C GLY A 120 -6.15 14.18 -5.36
N ASN A 121 -5.45 13.88 -4.26
CA ASN A 121 -4.09 13.33 -4.28
C ASN A 121 -4.07 11.86 -3.86
N TYR A 122 -3.87 10.97 -4.81
CA TYR A 122 -3.86 9.51 -4.62
C TYR A 122 -2.46 8.91 -4.41
N SER A 123 -1.44 9.74 -4.20
CA SER A 123 -0.05 9.25 -4.05
C SER A 123 0.13 8.28 -2.88
N ALA A 124 -0.64 8.45 -1.80
CA ALA A 124 -0.58 7.54 -0.65
C ALA A 124 -1.23 6.18 -0.95
N VAL A 125 -2.30 6.16 -1.75
CA VAL A 125 -2.96 4.92 -2.21
C VAL A 125 -1.98 4.05 -3.00
N ALA A 126 -1.06 4.66 -3.75
CA ALA A 126 -0.03 3.96 -4.50
C ALA A 126 0.84 3.03 -3.65
N LEU A 127 1.01 3.33 -2.38
CA LEU A 127 1.81 2.50 -1.47
C LEU A 127 1.15 1.14 -1.18
N TYR A 128 -0.17 1.04 -1.34
CA TYR A 128 -0.92 -0.19 -1.12
C TYR A 128 -0.94 -1.13 -2.32
N ILE A 129 -0.73 -0.60 -3.53
CA ILE A 129 -0.80 -1.39 -4.77
C ILE A 129 0.16 -2.60 -4.75
N PRO A 130 1.46 -2.43 -4.43
CA PRO A 130 2.38 -3.57 -4.33
C PRO A 130 1.94 -4.60 -3.29
N LEU A 131 1.33 -4.15 -2.18
CA LEU A 131 0.85 -5.04 -1.13
C LEU A 131 -0.26 -5.96 -1.65
N PHE A 132 -1.22 -5.42 -2.40
CA PHE A 132 -2.27 -6.23 -3.01
C PHE A 132 -1.74 -7.13 -4.13
N CYS A 133 -0.86 -6.63 -4.99
CA CYS A 133 -0.22 -7.44 -6.04
C CYS A 133 0.52 -8.64 -5.46
N ASN A 134 1.15 -8.48 -4.29
CA ASN A 134 1.82 -9.56 -3.59
C ASN A 134 0.88 -10.71 -3.20
N HIS A 135 -0.37 -10.43 -2.85
CA HIS A 135 -1.31 -11.48 -2.44
C HIS A 135 -1.65 -12.47 -3.56
N TYR A 136 -1.58 -12.05 -4.81
CA TYR A 136 -1.97 -12.91 -5.94
C TYR A 136 -0.83 -13.33 -6.85
N ASN A 137 0.32 -12.66 -6.83
CA ASN A 137 1.41 -12.95 -7.76
C ASN A 137 2.10 -14.26 -7.39
N LYS A 138 2.08 -15.21 -8.32
CA LYS A 138 2.67 -16.54 -8.11
C LYS A 138 4.20 -16.52 -8.06
N GLU A 139 4.86 -15.66 -8.84
CA GLU A 139 6.31 -15.49 -8.81
C GLU A 139 6.76 -15.07 -7.42
N TYR A 140 5.95 -14.22 -6.78
CA TYR A 140 6.17 -13.83 -5.40
C TYR A 140 5.94 -15.00 -4.42
N LYS A 141 4.91 -15.84 -4.63
CA LYS A 141 4.60 -16.98 -3.75
C LYS A 141 5.63 -18.11 -3.87
N THR A 142 6.19 -18.34 -5.06
CA THR A 142 7.30 -19.29 -5.24
C THR A 142 8.62 -18.76 -4.68
N ALA A 143 8.80 -17.44 -4.69
CA ALA A 143 9.91 -16.79 -3.99
C ALA A 143 9.70 -16.71 -2.45
N THR A 144 8.51 -17.03 -1.93
CA THR A 144 8.20 -17.00 -0.48
C THR A 144 8.78 -18.19 0.30
N GLU A 145 9.36 -19.17 -0.34
CA GLU A 145 10.39 -19.97 0.37
C GLU A 145 11.64 -19.13 0.67
N ILE A 146 11.89 -18.08 -0.09
CA ILE A 146 12.81 -16.99 0.21
C ILE A 146 11.92 -15.83 0.72
N LYS A 147 11.78 -15.67 2.04
CA LYS A 147 11.04 -14.55 2.65
C LYS A 147 11.53 -13.23 2.04
N ASP A 148 10.68 -12.54 1.24
CA ASP A 148 11.00 -11.18 0.80
C ASP A 148 10.91 -10.23 1.99
N TYR A 149 12.01 -10.12 2.70
CA TYR A 149 12.11 -9.26 3.87
C TYR A 149 11.93 -7.77 3.53
N ASN A 150 12.28 -7.35 2.30
CA ASN A 150 12.05 -5.96 1.87
C ASN A 150 10.56 -5.62 1.89
N PHE A 151 9.76 -6.49 1.28
CA PHE A 151 8.30 -6.34 1.28
C PHE A 151 7.73 -6.38 2.70
N LEU A 152 8.06 -7.41 3.50
CA LEU A 152 7.53 -7.60 4.84
C LEU A 152 7.90 -6.45 5.80
N ILE A 153 9.10 -5.89 5.65
CA ILE A 153 9.56 -4.71 6.41
C ILE A 153 8.76 -3.47 5.99
N SER A 154 8.59 -3.25 4.68
CA SER A 154 7.80 -2.12 4.16
C SER A 154 6.35 -2.19 4.61
N GLU A 155 5.73 -3.37 4.53
CA GLU A 155 4.38 -3.63 5.02
C GLU A 155 4.26 -3.31 6.52
N PHE A 156 5.20 -3.80 7.34
CA PHE A 156 5.20 -3.54 8.77
C PHE A 156 5.17 -2.04 9.09
N PHE A 157 6.02 -1.25 8.45
CA PHE A 157 6.07 0.19 8.67
C PHE A 157 4.80 0.90 8.19
N ILE A 158 4.25 0.52 7.05
CA ILE A 158 3.01 1.10 6.50
C ILE A 158 1.80 0.80 7.39
N LEU A 159 1.70 -0.40 7.94
CA LEU A 159 0.58 -0.79 8.80
C LEU A 159 0.69 -0.33 10.25
N ASN A 160 1.84 0.19 10.66
CA ASN A 160 2.10 0.50 12.07
C ASN A 160 2.76 1.87 12.31
N TYR A 161 2.84 2.74 11.30
CA TYR A 161 3.53 4.04 11.45
C TYR A 161 2.93 4.93 12.54
N ASP A 162 1.62 4.84 12.77
CA ASP A 162 0.88 5.65 13.74
C ASP A 162 0.95 5.10 15.18
N LYS A 163 1.50 3.88 15.35
CA LYS A 163 1.55 3.16 16.63
C LYS A 163 2.91 3.29 17.32
N ASP A 164 2.93 3.02 18.62
CA ASP A 164 4.17 2.84 19.39
C ASP A 164 4.70 1.42 19.15
N VAL A 165 5.51 1.25 18.09
CA VAL A 165 6.13 -0.03 17.72
C VAL A 165 7.63 0.01 17.88
N TYR A 166 8.21 -1.17 18.13
CA TYR A 166 9.62 -1.38 18.39
C TYR A 166 10.19 -2.44 17.45
N LEU A 167 11.51 -2.50 17.37
CA LEU A 167 12.22 -3.52 16.59
C LEU A 167 11.82 -4.96 16.99
N ALA A 168 11.52 -5.17 18.27
CA ALA A 168 11.04 -6.45 18.77
C ALA A 168 9.71 -6.90 18.13
N ASP A 169 8.81 -5.96 17.83
CA ASP A 169 7.53 -6.26 17.19
C ASP A 169 7.75 -6.71 15.74
N LEU A 170 8.62 -6.02 15.00
CA LEU A 170 9.03 -6.45 13.67
C LEU A 170 9.72 -7.81 13.69
N ALA A 171 10.67 -8.04 14.60
CA ALA A 171 11.38 -9.30 14.74
C ALA A 171 10.41 -10.46 15.02
N LYS A 172 9.43 -10.23 15.88
CA LYS A 172 8.35 -11.19 16.18
C LYS A 172 7.51 -11.50 14.95
N GLN A 173 7.08 -10.48 14.19
CA GLN A 173 6.29 -10.66 12.96
C GLN A 173 7.07 -11.44 11.90
N LEU A 174 8.37 -11.18 11.76
CA LEU A 174 9.24 -11.86 10.79
C LEU A 174 9.71 -13.25 11.26
N HIS A 175 9.46 -13.62 12.53
CA HIS A 175 9.96 -14.84 13.17
C HIS A 175 11.50 -14.95 13.13
N ILE A 176 12.20 -13.86 13.44
CA ILE A 176 13.67 -13.76 13.49
C ILE A 176 14.13 -13.04 14.77
N SER A 177 15.44 -13.05 15.04
CA SER A 177 16.01 -12.27 16.14
C SER A 177 16.00 -10.77 15.84
N GLU A 178 15.94 -9.91 16.88
CA GLU A 178 16.03 -8.45 16.73
C GLU A 178 17.30 -8.02 16.01
N ARG A 179 18.45 -8.65 16.32
CA ARG A 179 19.71 -8.37 15.61
C ARG A 179 19.61 -8.64 14.12
N HIS A 180 18.90 -9.70 13.72
CA HIS A 180 18.67 -10.00 12.30
C HIS A 180 17.69 -8.99 11.68
N ALA A 181 16.61 -8.65 12.38
CA ALA A 181 15.66 -7.64 11.92
C ALA A 181 16.32 -6.27 11.71
N GLU A 182 17.16 -5.80 12.65
CA GLU A 182 17.91 -4.55 12.53
C GLU A 182 18.82 -4.54 11.28
N ARG A 183 19.54 -5.64 11.07
CA ARG A 183 20.41 -5.78 9.89
C ARG A 183 19.62 -5.72 8.58
N LEU A 184 18.45 -6.37 8.52
CA LEU A 184 17.59 -6.37 7.34
C LEU A 184 16.98 -4.98 7.09
N VAL A 185 16.48 -4.31 8.13
CA VAL A 185 15.99 -2.93 8.01
C VAL A 185 17.07 -2.04 7.42
N LEU A 186 18.28 -2.06 8.00
CA LEU A 186 19.40 -1.26 7.49
C LEU A 186 19.76 -1.62 6.03
N GLN A 187 19.76 -2.90 5.70
CA GLN A 187 20.06 -3.39 4.34
C GLN A 187 19.06 -2.89 3.30
N TYR A 188 17.76 -2.91 3.61
CA TYR A 188 16.72 -2.61 2.64
C TYR A 188 16.28 -1.14 2.61
N THR A 189 16.40 -0.44 3.74
CA THR A 189 15.96 0.97 3.83
C THR A 189 17.14 1.96 3.90
N GLY A 190 18.33 1.50 4.23
CA GLY A 190 19.49 2.36 4.52
C GLY A 190 19.43 3.04 5.89
N HIS A 191 18.39 2.78 6.68
CA HIS A 191 18.11 3.44 7.96
C HIS A 191 18.09 2.43 9.12
N SER A 192 18.30 2.90 10.35
CA SER A 192 17.93 2.12 11.53
C SER A 192 16.40 1.99 11.60
N PHE A 193 15.89 1.00 12.35
CA PHE A 193 14.43 0.83 12.56
C PHE A 193 13.75 2.13 12.99
N ARG A 194 14.34 2.83 13.94
CA ARG A 194 13.78 4.09 14.47
C ARG A 194 13.80 5.21 13.43
N ASP A 195 14.86 5.32 12.65
CA ASP A 195 14.99 6.34 11.61
C ASP A 195 14.03 6.05 10.45
N GLU A 196 13.86 4.78 10.05
CA GLU A 196 12.88 4.40 9.03
C GLU A 196 11.44 4.69 9.48
N LEU A 197 11.06 4.36 10.72
CA LEU A 197 9.75 4.71 11.26
C LEU A 197 9.51 6.23 11.19
N VAL A 198 10.53 7.03 11.51
CA VAL A 198 10.45 8.50 11.40
C VAL A 198 10.32 8.92 9.94
N ALA A 199 11.08 8.33 9.01
CA ALA A 199 11.02 8.62 7.58
C ALA A 199 9.63 8.35 7.01
N VAL A 200 9.03 7.21 7.34
CA VAL A 200 7.66 6.84 6.92
C VAL A 200 6.65 7.85 7.47
N ARG A 201 6.71 8.20 8.76
CA ARG A 201 5.85 9.20 9.39
C ARG A 201 5.96 10.57 8.72
N ILE A 202 7.17 11.01 8.38
CA ILE A 202 7.40 12.28 7.66
C ILE A 202 6.78 12.23 6.27
N ARG A 203 6.96 11.13 5.54
CA ARG A 203 6.39 10.94 4.20
C ARG A 203 4.87 11.08 4.23
N ILE A 204 4.21 10.39 5.16
CA ILE A 204 2.76 10.45 5.32
C ILE A 204 2.32 11.85 5.79
N ALA A 205 3.03 12.48 6.74
CA ALA A 205 2.71 13.83 7.18
C ALA A 205 2.80 14.86 6.03
N ASN A 206 3.79 14.74 5.15
CA ASN A 206 3.93 15.60 3.97
C ASN A 206 2.77 15.41 3.00
N GLN A 207 2.30 14.19 2.80
CA GLN A 207 1.12 13.90 1.99
C GLN A 207 -0.15 14.52 2.59
N LEU A 208 -0.36 14.35 3.90
CA LEU A 208 -1.48 14.98 4.61
C LEU A 208 -1.45 16.50 4.51
N LYS A 209 -0.27 17.11 4.65
CA LYS A 209 -0.09 18.57 4.51
C LYS A 209 -0.46 19.07 3.10
N GLN A 210 -0.15 18.32 2.05
CA GLN A 210 -0.51 18.68 0.67
C GLN A 210 -2.02 18.64 0.42
N ARG A 211 -2.76 17.85 1.19
CA ARG A 211 -4.22 17.73 1.08
C ARG A 211 -4.98 18.98 1.57
N GLY A 212 -4.35 19.84 2.36
CA GLY A 212 -4.99 21.04 2.93
C GLY A 212 -6.03 20.71 4.02
N ASN A 213 -6.51 21.74 4.72
CA ASN A 213 -7.59 21.67 5.74
C ASN A 213 -7.32 20.81 6.98
N ILE A 214 -6.10 20.33 7.19
CA ILE A 214 -5.69 19.58 8.39
C ILE A 214 -4.68 20.42 9.17
N SER A 215 -4.91 20.63 10.47
CA SER A 215 -3.98 21.35 11.31
C SER A 215 -2.68 20.59 11.53
N ARG A 216 -1.60 21.31 11.88
CA ARG A 216 -0.30 20.69 12.15
C ARG A 216 -0.34 19.74 13.35
N GLU A 217 -1.16 20.05 14.31
CA GLU A 217 -1.42 19.26 15.52
C GLU A 217 -2.13 17.94 15.17
N GLU A 218 -3.11 17.99 14.29
CA GLU A 218 -3.82 16.81 13.80
C GLU A 218 -2.90 15.92 12.97
N ILE A 219 -2.11 16.50 12.06
CA ILE A 219 -1.11 15.74 11.29
C ILE A 219 -0.14 15.02 12.24
N ALA A 220 0.40 15.71 13.25
CA ALA A 220 1.32 15.10 14.21
C ALA A 220 0.68 13.92 14.95
N LYS A 221 -0.57 14.06 15.39
CA LYS A 221 -1.33 12.99 16.03
C LYS A 221 -1.58 11.82 15.08
N TYR A 222 -1.99 12.11 13.85
CA TYR A 222 -2.26 11.10 12.82
C TYR A 222 -1.04 10.22 12.53
N VAL A 223 0.17 10.83 12.51
CA VAL A 223 1.40 10.08 12.30
C VAL A 223 2.05 9.57 13.59
N GLY A 224 1.28 9.41 14.66
CA GLY A 224 1.70 8.74 15.90
C GLY A 224 2.54 9.60 16.85
N TYR A 225 2.46 10.94 16.80
CA TYR A 225 3.08 11.82 17.79
C TYR A 225 2.06 12.43 18.74
N ARG A 226 2.41 12.50 20.02
CA ARG A 226 1.55 13.13 21.05
C ARG A 226 1.42 14.64 20.90
N SER A 227 2.38 15.30 20.22
CA SER A 227 2.38 16.73 20.01
C SER A 227 3.12 17.12 18.73
N TYR A 228 2.77 18.27 18.15
CA TYR A 228 3.48 18.84 17.00
C TYR A 228 4.95 19.16 17.32
N SER A 229 5.23 19.65 18.52
CA SER A 229 6.61 19.91 18.96
C SER A 229 7.49 18.67 18.92
N GLY A 230 6.96 17.51 19.37
CA GLY A 230 7.65 16.22 19.30
C GLY A 230 7.91 15.79 17.86
N PHE A 231 6.89 15.91 17.01
CA PHE A 231 7.00 15.61 15.57
C PHE A 231 8.05 16.51 14.90
N TRP A 232 8.00 17.82 15.12
CA TRP A 232 8.95 18.77 14.52
C TRP A 232 10.40 18.49 14.90
N LYS A 233 10.67 18.15 16.16
CA LYS A 233 12.00 17.74 16.61
C LYS A 233 12.52 16.50 15.88
N ALA A 234 11.63 15.53 15.61
CA ALA A 234 11.99 14.33 14.87
C ALA A 234 12.30 14.65 13.39
N VAL A 235 11.48 15.49 12.74
CA VAL A 235 11.71 15.97 11.37
C VAL A 235 13.05 16.66 11.22
N LYS A 236 13.35 17.61 12.12
CA LYS A 236 14.62 18.36 12.10
C LYS A 236 15.82 17.43 12.23
N ARG A 237 15.79 16.52 13.21
CA ARG A 237 16.88 15.56 13.44
C ARG A 237 17.07 14.59 12.27
N HIS A 238 15.97 14.17 11.60
CA HIS A 238 16.04 13.31 10.42
C HIS A 238 16.70 14.05 9.25
N GLY A 239 16.30 15.28 8.96
CA GLY A 239 16.90 16.09 7.90
C GLY A 239 18.39 16.38 8.11
N GLU A 240 18.85 16.58 9.36
CA GLU A 240 20.27 16.75 9.68
C GLU A 240 21.09 15.48 9.40
N LYS A 241 20.52 14.29 9.60
CA LYS A 241 21.18 13.01 9.28
C LYS A 241 21.30 12.76 7.78
N GLU A 242 20.26 13.09 7.00
CA GLU A 242 20.31 12.93 5.54
C GLU A 242 21.34 13.84 4.88
N THR A 243 21.45 15.08 5.34
CA THR A 243 22.45 16.04 4.83
C THR A 243 23.88 15.69 5.26
N GLY A 244 24.07 15.06 6.42
CA GLY A 244 25.38 14.58 6.90
C GLY A 244 25.94 13.42 6.08
N ASN A 245 25.10 12.47 5.68
CA ASN A 245 25.50 11.31 4.88
C ASN A 245 25.89 11.66 3.42
N THR A 246 25.42 12.79 2.89
CA THR A 246 25.76 13.24 1.53
C THR A 246 27.14 13.91 1.46
N THR A 247 27.72 14.32 2.57
CA THR A 247 29.05 14.98 2.63
C THR A 247 30.21 14.01 2.79
N GLU A 248 30.01 12.82 3.35
CA GLU A 248 31.09 11.83 3.51
C GLU A 248 31.42 11.03 2.25
N GLY A 249 30.52 10.98 1.26
CA GLY A 249 30.73 10.26 -0.01
C GLY A 249 31.63 10.96 -1.03
N LYS A 250 32.14 12.17 -0.78
CA LYS A 250 32.93 12.96 -1.75
C LYS A 250 34.43 13.04 -1.48
N ASN A 251 34.94 12.46 -0.40
CA ASN A 251 36.36 12.63 -0.01
C ASN A 251 37.27 11.40 -0.14
N ASN A 252 36.88 10.37 -0.91
CA ASN A 252 37.79 9.24 -1.18
C ASN A 252 38.02 9.05 -2.69
N LYS A 253 38.58 10.10 -3.34
CA LYS A 253 39.36 9.98 -4.59
C LYS A 253 40.45 11.02 -4.58
N LYS A 254 41.58 10.64 -4.05
CA LYS A 254 42.90 11.12 -4.45
C LYS A 254 43.91 9.98 -4.32
#